data_dda1ff69c22c458803c5d3a6a100410e
#
_entry.id   dda1ff69c22c458803c5d3a6a100410e
#
_cell.length_a   1.000
_cell.length_b   1.000
_cell.length_c   1.000
_cell.angle_alpha   90.00
_cell.angle_beta   90.00
_cell.angle_gamma   90.00
#
_symmetry.space_group_name_H-M   'P 1'
#
loop_
_entity.id
_entity.type
_entity.pdbx_description
1 polymer ?
#
loop_
_entity_poly.entity_id
_entity_poly.type
_entity_poly.pdbx_seq_one_letter_code
_entity_poly.pdbx_strand_id
1 'polypeptide(L)'
;MQSLRKSLSHDLKFNNGGPRWNSQDVQTFILATILLVIFHYYGKASFLKSDRLETLSEFMPISPEAPYLEILRYAYWAIMAVILRMLVPCLFIWFMLKDSIRDYGFRVRGKPGYCRLYWLLFCIIIPILYLVSLTEGFQQKYPLYPMAINGWDHFFAWQLCYRTQFFALEAFFRGFLLFALFKRFGYYSILIMVMPYCMIHFGKPILETLGAIVAGSVLGYLALKSKTWLHGALLHFAVGFLMDLFAIFQRGGFRD
;
A
#
# COMPACT_ATOMS: atom_id res chain seq x y z
N MET A 1 -35.54 16.55 24.02
CA MET A 1 -34.52 17.16 23.14
C MET A 1 -33.50 18.03 23.87
N GLN A 2 -33.89 18.87 24.82
CA GLN A 2 -32.96 19.71 25.63
C GLN A 2 -32.04 18.89 26.55
N SER A 3 -32.53 17.75 27.12
CA SER A 3 -31.69 16.88 27.97
C SER A 3 -30.58 16.16 27.20
N LEU A 4 -30.87 15.70 25.98
CA LEU A 4 -29.87 15.09 25.10
C LEU A 4 -28.80 16.10 24.67
N ARG A 5 -29.17 17.35 24.38
CA ARG A 5 -28.23 18.42 24.08
C ARG A 5 -27.34 18.77 25.27
N LYS A 6 -27.87 18.75 26.50
CA LYS A 6 -27.10 18.97 27.73
C LYS A 6 -26.15 17.80 28.02
N SER A 7 -26.59 16.54 27.83
CA SER A 7 -25.73 15.36 27.98
C SER A 7 -24.57 15.38 26.96
N LEU A 8 -24.89 15.55 25.68
CA LEU A 8 -23.85 15.67 24.63
C LEU A 8 -22.87 16.83 24.89
N SER A 9 -23.36 17.98 25.40
CA SER A 9 -22.46 19.11 25.72
C SER A 9 -21.63 18.89 26.99
N HIS A 10 -22.07 18.01 27.91
CA HIS A 10 -21.32 17.63 29.10
C HIS A 10 -20.27 16.56 28.77
N ASP A 11 -20.61 15.60 27.91
CA ASP A 11 -19.68 14.55 27.44
C ASP A 11 -18.61 15.10 26.48
N LEU A 12 -18.89 16.22 25.80
CA LEU A 12 -17.94 16.97 24.99
C LEU A 12 -17.07 17.97 25.76
N LYS A 13 -17.38 18.22 27.04
CA LYS A 13 -16.49 18.93 27.96
C LYS A 13 -15.46 17.95 28.49
N PHE A 14 -14.51 17.56 27.62
CA PHE A 14 -13.26 16.98 28.08
C PHE A 14 -12.62 17.93 29.08
N ASN A 15 -12.47 17.46 30.29
CA ASN A 15 -11.82 18.15 31.39
C ASN A 15 -10.47 18.74 30.94
N ASN A 16 -10.14 19.88 31.47
CA ASN A 16 -8.92 20.64 31.23
C ASN A 16 -7.67 19.75 31.21
N GLY A 17 -7.22 19.29 30.01
CA GLY A 17 -6.04 18.43 29.82
C GLY A 17 -6.22 17.28 28.81
N GLY A 18 -7.45 17.00 28.35
CA GLY A 18 -7.68 15.98 27.32
C GLY A 18 -7.19 16.44 25.93
N PRO A 19 -6.97 15.51 25.00
CA PRO A 19 -6.48 15.83 23.66
C PRO A 19 -7.52 16.70 22.93
N ARG A 20 -7.19 17.99 22.74
CA ARG A 20 -8.01 18.91 21.96
C ARG A 20 -8.06 18.45 20.51
N TRP A 21 -9.22 18.61 19.84
CA TRP A 21 -9.36 18.41 18.41
C TRP A 21 -8.31 19.26 17.68
N ASN A 22 -7.44 18.61 16.94
CA ASN A 22 -6.50 19.28 16.05
C ASN A 22 -7.05 19.20 14.63
N SER A 23 -7.26 20.34 13.99
CA SER A 23 -7.78 20.39 12.62
C SER A 23 -6.93 19.60 11.63
N GLN A 24 -5.61 19.58 11.79
CA GLN A 24 -4.70 18.85 10.92
C GLN A 24 -4.88 17.33 11.04
N ASP A 25 -5.06 16.80 12.26
CA ASP A 25 -5.31 15.37 12.46
C ASP A 25 -6.65 14.95 11.86
N VAL A 26 -7.71 15.75 12.10
CA VAL A 26 -9.04 15.51 11.54
C VAL A 26 -9.01 15.52 10.01
N GLN A 27 -8.37 16.52 9.41
CA GLN A 27 -8.20 16.61 7.96
C GLN A 27 -7.41 15.42 7.41
N THR A 28 -6.36 14.97 8.11
CA THR A 28 -5.57 13.80 7.74
C THR A 28 -6.41 12.52 7.74
N PHE A 29 -7.22 12.29 8.79
CA PHE A 29 -8.12 11.13 8.87
C PHE A 29 -9.18 11.16 7.78
N ILE A 30 -9.82 12.32 7.56
CA ILE A 30 -10.86 12.47 6.53
C ILE A 30 -10.26 12.20 5.16
N LEU A 31 -9.14 12.84 4.82
CA LEU A 31 -8.49 12.64 3.52
C LEU A 31 -8.07 11.19 3.33
N ALA A 32 -7.40 10.58 4.32
CA ALA A 32 -6.97 9.19 4.24
C ALA A 32 -8.16 8.25 3.99
N THR A 33 -9.28 8.46 4.71
CA THR A 33 -10.50 7.66 4.54
C THR A 33 -11.09 7.83 3.15
N ILE A 34 -11.23 9.07 2.66
CA ILE A 34 -11.75 9.35 1.32
C ILE A 34 -10.87 8.68 0.24
N LEU A 35 -9.55 8.82 0.35
CA LEU A 35 -8.63 8.24 -0.63
C LEU A 35 -8.67 6.71 -0.62
N LEU A 36 -8.80 6.08 0.55
CA LEU A 36 -8.96 4.63 0.65
C LEU A 36 -10.28 4.16 0.02
N VAL A 37 -11.39 4.88 0.23
CA VAL A 37 -12.68 4.57 -0.39
C VAL A 37 -12.61 4.75 -1.90
N ILE A 38 -12.13 5.88 -2.39
CA ILE A 38 -12.01 6.14 -3.83
C ILE A 38 -11.12 5.07 -4.48
N PHE A 39 -9.98 4.76 -3.87
CA PHE A 39 -9.09 3.72 -4.40
C PHE A 39 -9.73 2.33 -4.40
N HIS A 40 -10.50 2.00 -3.37
CA HIS A 40 -11.18 0.70 -3.27
C HIS A 40 -12.18 0.48 -4.41
N TYR A 41 -12.97 1.49 -4.74
CA TYR A 41 -14.05 1.37 -5.73
C TYR A 41 -13.59 1.70 -7.17
N TYR A 42 -12.66 2.64 -7.33
CA TYR A 42 -12.29 3.17 -8.64
C TYR A 42 -10.81 2.95 -8.99
N GLY A 43 -9.93 2.73 -8.03
CA GLY A 43 -8.49 2.65 -8.26
C GLY A 43 -7.93 1.24 -8.47
N LYS A 44 -8.74 0.18 -8.31
CA LYS A 44 -8.28 -1.21 -8.47
C LYS A 44 -8.31 -1.65 -9.94
N ALA A 45 -7.47 -2.64 -10.29
CA ALA A 45 -7.48 -3.27 -11.60
C ALA A 45 -8.86 -3.82 -12.00
N SER A 46 -9.66 -4.25 -11.01
CA SER A 46 -11.03 -4.74 -11.22
C SER A 46 -12.02 -3.66 -11.68
N PHE A 47 -11.65 -2.38 -11.62
CA PHE A 47 -12.48 -1.30 -12.15
C PHE A 47 -12.54 -1.33 -13.69
N LEU A 48 -11.42 -1.66 -14.35
CA LEU A 48 -11.37 -1.93 -15.77
C LEU A 48 -11.70 -3.41 -16.03
N LYS A 49 -12.99 -3.74 -16.01
CA LYS A 49 -13.50 -5.05 -16.45
C LYS A 49 -13.47 -5.15 -17.97
N SER A 50 -13.74 -6.34 -18.51
CA SER A 50 -13.68 -6.65 -19.94
C SER A 50 -14.47 -5.65 -20.80
N ASP A 51 -15.70 -5.29 -20.38
CA ASP A 51 -16.57 -4.33 -21.04
C ASP A 51 -15.92 -2.94 -21.19
N ARG A 52 -15.25 -2.46 -20.14
CA ARG A 52 -14.57 -1.17 -20.15
C ARG A 52 -13.22 -1.21 -20.88
N LEU A 53 -12.57 -2.37 -20.89
CA LEU A 53 -11.34 -2.56 -21.67
C LEU A 53 -11.64 -2.58 -23.17
N GLU A 54 -12.72 -3.24 -23.58
CA GLU A 54 -13.18 -3.24 -24.98
C GLU A 54 -13.49 -1.82 -25.44
N THR A 55 -14.26 -1.05 -24.65
CA THR A 55 -14.52 0.37 -24.94
C THR A 55 -13.23 1.19 -25.03
N LEU A 56 -12.23 0.95 -24.15
CA LEU A 56 -10.94 1.63 -24.22
C LEU A 56 -10.14 1.24 -25.46
N SER A 57 -10.21 -0.02 -25.90
CA SER A 57 -9.51 -0.50 -27.09
C SER A 57 -10.07 0.12 -28.39
N GLU A 58 -11.33 0.53 -28.41
CA GLU A 58 -11.92 1.28 -29.54
C GLU A 58 -11.29 2.66 -29.74
N PHE A 59 -10.80 3.28 -28.64
CA PHE A 59 -10.11 4.58 -28.68
C PHE A 59 -8.58 4.47 -28.79
N MET A 60 -8.02 3.28 -28.64
CA MET A 60 -6.58 3.02 -28.71
C MET A 60 -6.29 2.13 -29.93
N PRO A 61 -5.16 2.31 -30.63
CA PRO A 61 -4.78 1.45 -31.76
C PRO A 61 -4.27 0.09 -31.26
N ILE A 62 -5.03 -0.57 -30.40
CA ILE A 62 -4.70 -1.86 -29.77
C ILE A 62 -5.82 -2.82 -30.14
N SER A 63 -5.47 -3.94 -30.79
CA SER A 63 -6.44 -5.00 -31.07
C SER A 63 -7.02 -5.55 -29.76
N PRO A 64 -8.34 -5.81 -29.67
CA PRO A 64 -8.96 -6.47 -28.52
C PRO A 64 -8.34 -7.85 -28.19
N GLU A 65 -7.72 -8.50 -29.17
CA GLU A 65 -7.04 -9.79 -29.02
C GLU A 65 -5.56 -9.64 -28.63
N ALA A 66 -5.07 -8.39 -28.44
CA ALA A 66 -3.68 -8.17 -28.10
C ALA A 66 -3.31 -8.85 -26.77
N PRO A 67 -2.21 -9.63 -26.73
CA PRO A 67 -1.81 -10.38 -25.53
C PRO A 67 -1.51 -9.46 -24.32
N TYR A 68 -1.27 -8.17 -24.59
CA TYR A 68 -0.98 -7.18 -23.56
C TYR A 68 -2.21 -6.37 -23.09
N LEU A 69 -3.41 -6.63 -23.61
CA LEU A 69 -4.61 -5.88 -23.22
C LEU A 69 -4.88 -6.00 -21.71
N GLU A 70 -4.71 -7.20 -21.16
CA GLU A 70 -4.90 -7.45 -19.72
C GLU A 70 -3.94 -6.65 -18.83
N ILE A 71 -2.72 -6.32 -19.28
CA ILE A 71 -1.77 -5.54 -18.48
C ILE A 71 -2.23 -4.08 -18.30
N LEU A 72 -3.08 -3.55 -19.19
CA LEU A 72 -3.62 -2.20 -19.06
C LEU A 72 -4.44 -2.01 -17.77
N ARG A 73 -5.10 -3.06 -17.30
CA ARG A 73 -5.82 -3.03 -16.00
C ARG A 73 -4.87 -2.78 -14.84
N TYR A 74 -3.70 -3.39 -14.88
CA TYR A 74 -2.67 -3.25 -13.85
C TYR A 74 -1.88 -1.94 -14.01
N ALA A 75 -1.68 -1.47 -15.23
CA ALA A 75 -1.14 -0.14 -15.49
C ALA A 75 -2.07 0.95 -14.95
N TYR A 76 -3.37 0.85 -15.20
CA TYR A 76 -4.38 1.73 -14.60
C TYR A 76 -4.32 1.70 -13.07
N TRP A 77 -4.29 0.51 -12.46
CA TRP A 77 -4.17 0.34 -11.03
C TRP A 77 -2.92 1.01 -10.45
N ALA A 78 -1.77 0.87 -11.14
CA ALA A 78 -0.52 1.50 -10.75
C ALA A 78 -0.60 3.04 -10.84
N ILE A 79 -1.17 3.57 -11.93
CA ILE A 79 -1.37 5.02 -12.12
C ILE A 79 -2.29 5.58 -11.03
N MET A 80 -3.42 4.94 -10.79
CA MET A 80 -4.36 5.36 -9.74
C MET A 80 -3.73 5.28 -8.34
N ALA A 81 -2.87 4.29 -8.10
CA ALA A 81 -2.10 4.23 -6.85
C ALA A 81 -1.17 5.43 -6.70
N VAL A 82 -0.43 5.80 -7.73
CA VAL A 82 0.45 6.98 -7.71
C VAL A 82 -0.36 8.26 -7.48
N ILE A 83 -1.47 8.43 -8.17
CA ILE A 83 -2.31 9.62 -8.02
C ILE A 83 -2.89 9.69 -6.61
N LEU A 84 -3.63 8.67 -6.18
CA LEU A 84 -4.43 8.73 -4.94
C LEU A 84 -3.60 8.46 -3.68
N ARG A 85 -2.53 7.68 -3.75
CA ARG A 85 -1.73 7.29 -2.58
C ARG A 85 -0.42 8.04 -2.43
N MET A 86 0.04 8.75 -3.47
CA MET A 86 1.28 9.50 -3.39
C MET A 86 1.09 10.97 -3.76
N LEU A 87 0.58 11.28 -4.95
CA LEU A 87 0.48 12.65 -5.44
C LEU A 87 -0.50 13.49 -4.61
N VAL A 88 -1.74 13.02 -4.40
CA VAL A 88 -2.74 13.75 -3.60
C VAL A 88 -2.28 13.96 -2.15
N PRO A 89 -1.76 12.95 -1.42
CA PRO A 89 -1.15 13.17 -0.11
C PRO A 89 0.01 14.16 -0.11
N CYS A 90 0.90 14.13 -1.10
CA CYS A 90 2.00 15.10 -1.19
C CYS A 90 1.49 16.53 -1.37
N LEU A 91 0.49 16.73 -2.23
CA LEU A 91 -0.16 18.02 -2.42
C LEU A 91 -0.86 18.50 -1.13
N PHE A 92 -1.53 17.59 -0.43
CA PHE A 92 -2.15 17.90 0.85
C PHE A 92 -1.13 18.31 1.92
N ILE A 93 -0.01 17.59 2.05
CA ILE A 93 1.09 17.96 2.95
C ILE A 93 1.58 19.36 2.63
N TRP A 94 1.80 19.67 1.36
CA TRP A 94 2.36 20.92 0.93
C TRP A 94 1.38 22.09 1.10
N PHE A 95 0.15 21.96 0.58
CA PHE A 95 -0.80 23.08 0.55
C PHE A 95 -1.63 23.23 1.83
N MET A 96 -2.06 22.12 2.43
CA MET A 96 -2.96 22.16 3.58
C MET A 96 -2.22 22.10 4.91
N LEU A 97 -1.23 21.19 5.04
CA LEU A 97 -0.44 21.09 6.27
C LEU A 97 0.71 22.10 6.30
N LYS A 98 1.09 22.65 5.13
CA LYS A 98 2.22 23.59 4.96
C LYS A 98 3.54 23.04 5.50
N ASP A 99 3.72 21.74 5.40
CA ASP A 99 4.88 20.98 5.85
C ASP A 99 5.78 20.59 4.67
N SER A 100 7.03 20.25 4.97
CA SER A 100 7.93 19.67 3.97
C SER A 100 7.65 18.18 3.79
N ILE A 101 7.51 17.69 2.57
CA ILE A 101 7.36 16.26 2.27
C ILE A 101 8.53 15.43 2.82
N ARG A 102 9.71 16.02 3.01
CA ARG A 102 10.87 15.35 3.63
C ARG A 102 10.61 14.94 5.07
N ASP A 103 9.74 15.65 5.79
CA ASP A 103 9.39 15.32 7.17
C ASP A 103 8.40 14.17 7.27
N TYR A 104 7.86 13.74 6.11
CA TYR A 104 7.02 12.57 5.93
C TYR A 104 7.80 11.37 5.36
N GLY A 105 9.12 11.36 5.54
CA GLY A 105 9.97 10.24 5.15
C GLY A 105 10.27 10.13 3.65
N PHE A 106 9.96 11.16 2.85
CA PHE A 106 10.37 11.24 1.44
C PHE A 106 11.86 11.65 1.34
N ARG A 107 12.74 10.75 1.80
CA ARG A 107 14.18 10.91 1.80
C ARG A 107 14.83 9.69 1.18
N VAL A 108 15.69 9.88 0.19
CA VAL A 108 16.41 8.80 -0.46
C VAL A 108 17.36 8.09 0.52
N ARG A 109 18.03 8.87 1.38
CA ARG A 109 18.93 8.33 2.41
C ARG A 109 18.29 8.42 3.78
N GLY A 110 18.07 7.26 4.40
CA GLY A 110 17.66 7.16 5.80
C GLY A 110 18.85 7.33 6.75
N LYS A 111 18.58 7.26 8.07
CA LYS A 111 19.64 7.24 9.07
C LYS A 111 20.56 6.03 8.87
N PRO A 112 21.89 6.18 9.04
CA PRO A 112 22.85 5.09 8.91
C PRO A 112 22.50 3.89 9.81
N GLY A 113 22.88 2.69 9.37
CA GLY A 113 22.71 1.44 10.14
C GLY A 113 21.39 0.72 9.93
N TYR A 114 20.31 1.41 9.58
CA TYR A 114 19.00 0.77 9.40
C TYR A 114 18.92 -0.13 8.17
N CYS A 115 19.70 0.12 7.11
CA CYS A 115 19.74 -0.75 5.93
C CYS A 115 20.07 -2.21 6.30
N ARG A 116 20.96 -2.45 7.28
CA ARG A 116 21.32 -3.80 7.73
C ARG A 116 20.11 -4.53 8.33
N LEU A 117 19.24 -3.82 9.07
CA LEU A 117 18.02 -4.41 9.63
C LEU A 117 17.03 -4.82 8.53
N TYR A 118 16.87 -4.02 7.48
CA TYR A 118 16.01 -4.38 6.35
C TYR A 118 16.57 -5.60 5.60
N TRP A 119 17.89 -5.71 5.43
CA TRP A 119 18.54 -6.89 4.87
C TRP A 119 18.33 -8.13 5.74
N LEU A 120 18.49 -8.02 7.05
CA LEU A 120 18.24 -9.12 7.99
C LEU A 120 16.78 -9.59 7.90
N LEU A 121 15.83 -8.65 7.91
CA LEU A 121 14.41 -8.96 7.75
C LEU A 121 14.14 -9.65 6.41
N PHE A 122 14.77 -9.22 5.32
CA PHE A 122 14.65 -9.87 4.02
C PHE A 122 15.15 -11.32 4.07
N CYS A 123 16.33 -11.56 4.65
CA CYS A 123 16.87 -12.92 4.79
C CYS A 123 15.96 -13.83 5.64
N ILE A 124 15.32 -13.29 6.68
CA ILE A 124 14.39 -14.05 7.53
C ILE A 124 13.10 -14.38 6.78
N ILE A 125 12.57 -13.45 5.99
CA ILE A 125 11.29 -13.64 5.31
C ILE A 125 11.38 -14.62 4.13
N ILE A 126 12.54 -14.76 3.46
CA ILE A 126 12.71 -15.64 2.30
C ILE A 126 12.28 -17.08 2.60
N PRO A 127 12.82 -17.78 3.62
CA PRO A 127 12.42 -19.16 3.90
C PRO A 127 10.94 -19.27 4.31
N ILE A 128 10.42 -18.29 5.05
CA ILE A 128 9.00 -18.25 5.43
C ILE A 128 8.13 -18.13 4.17
N LEU A 129 8.50 -17.23 3.27
CA LEU A 129 7.80 -17.00 2.02
C LEU A 129 7.82 -18.23 1.11
N TYR A 130 8.96 -18.93 1.04
CA TYR A 130 9.06 -20.19 0.32
C TYR A 130 8.08 -21.23 0.87
N LEU A 131 8.03 -21.44 2.19
CA LEU A 131 7.08 -22.36 2.82
C LEU A 131 5.62 -21.95 2.58
N VAL A 132 5.32 -20.66 2.67
CA VAL A 132 3.97 -20.15 2.37
C VAL A 132 3.61 -20.35 0.90
N SER A 133 4.58 -20.25 -0.02
CA SER A 133 4.34 -20.46 -1.45
C SER A 133 3.91 -21.88 -1.82
N LEU A 134 4.17 -22.87 -0.94
CA LEU A 134 3.74 -24.25 -1.13
C LEU A 134 2.25 -24.46 -0.77
N THR A 135 1.62 -23.48 -0.12
CA THR A 135 0.21 -23.60 0.29
C THR A 135 -0.74 -23.42 -0.88
N GLU A 136 -1.83 -24.18 -0.88
CA GLU A 136 -2.87 -24.10 -1.92
C GLU A 136 -3.44 -22.68 -2.06
N GLY A 137 -3.75 -22.03 -0.94
CA GLY A 137 -4.29 -20.67 -0.95
C GLY A 137 -3.35 -19.64 -1.58
N PHE A 138 -2.02 -19.83 -1.47
CA PHE A 138 -1.04 -18.99 -2.13
C PHE A 138 -1.03 -19.27 -3.65
N GLN A 139 -0.97 -20.54 -4.04
CA GLN A 139 -0.90 -20.93 -5.45
C GLN A 139 -2.17 -20.58 -6.23
N GLN A 140 -3.34 -20.59 -5.61
CA GLN A 140 -4.58 -20.12 -6.23
C GLN A 140 -4.58 -18.61 -6.46
N LYS A 141 -3.84 -17.84 -5.63
CA LYS A 141 -3.83 -16.39 -5.67
C LYS A 141 -2.74 -15.79 -6.54
N TYR A 142 -1.55 -16.39 -6.57
CA TYR A 142 -0.34 -15.84 -7.21
C TYR A 142 0.09 -16.67 -8.43
N PRO A 143 0.71 -16.01 -9.46
CA PRO A 143 0.86 -14.55 -9.59
C PRO A 143 -0.48 -13.84 -9.79
N LEU A 144 -0.62 -12.61 -9.28
CA LEU A 144 -1.87 -11.83 -9.41
C LEU A 144 -2.20 -11.48 -10.87
N TYR A 145 -1.20 -11.40 -11.72
CA TYR A 145 -1.33 -11.33 -13.17
C TYR A 145 -1.03 -12.71 -13.77
N PRO A 146 -2.05 -13.48 -14.16
CA PRO A 146 -1.86 -14.87 -14.59
C PRO A 146 -0.94 -15.02 -15.82
N MET A 147 -0.94 -14.01 -16.72
CA MET A 147 -0.09 -14.01 -17.90
C MET A 147 1.40 -13.82 -17.59
N ALA A 148 1.77 -13.47 -16.36
CA ALA A 148 3.18 -13.33 -15.96
C ALA A 148 4.00 -14.61 -16.13
N ILE A 149 3.36 -15.79 -16.24
CA ILE A 149 4.00 -17.07 -16.49
C ILE A 149 4.36 -17.29 -17.98
N ASN A 150 3.77 -16.51 -18.90
CA ASN A 150 3.88 -16.72 -20.34
C ASN A 150 5.12 -16.06 -20.98
N GLY A 151 6.10 -15.65 -20.19
CA GLY A 151 7.36 -15.11 -20.66
C GLY A 151 7.89 -13.95 -19.83
N TRP A 152 9.14 -13.63 -20.04
CA TRP A 152 9.83 -12.57 -19.29
C TRP A 152 9.29 -11.16 -19.58
N ASP A 153 8.77 -10.92 -20.77
CA ASP A 153 8.16 -9.66 -21.20
C ASP A 153 6.87 -9.38 -20.39
N HIS A 154 5.96 -10.36 -20.31
CA HIS A 154 4.78 -10.29 -19.45
C HIS A 154 5.14 -10.14 -17.98
N PHE A 155 6.14 -10.90 -17.53
CA PHE A 155 6.61 -10.82 -16.15
C PHE A 155 7.16 -9.43 -15.81
N PHE A 156 8.05 -8.87 -16.62
CA PHE A 156 8.62 -7.56 -16.32
C PHE A 156 7.62 -6.42 -16.49
N ALA A 157 6.71 -6.48 -17.47
CA ALA A 157 5.61 -5.53 -17.59
C ALA A 157 4.72 -5.52 -16.33
N TRP A 158 4.37 -6.71 -15.84
CA TRP A 158 3.66 -6.87 -14.57
C TRP A 158 4.45 -6.32 -13.38
N GLN A 159 5.73 -6.69 -13.26
CA GLN A 159 6.58 -6.22 -12.18
C GLN A 159 6.68 -4.68 -12.15
N LEU A 160 6.71 -4.01 -13.29
CA LEU A 160 6.70 -2.54 -13.33
C LEU A 160 5.43 -1.96 -12.71
N CYS A 161 4.26 -2.48 -13.08
CA CYS A 161 2.99 -2.05 -12.51
C CYS A 161 2.91 -2.35 -11.01
N TYR A 162 3.28 -3.57 -10.61
CA TYR A 162 3.19 -4.04 -9.23
C TYR A 162 4.14 -3.26 -8.30
N ARG A 163 5.33 -2.95 -8.79
CA ARG A 163 6.32 -2.14 -8.06
C ARG A 163 5.86 -0.72 -7.84
N THR A 164 5.36 -0.11 -8.89
CA THR A 164 4.83 1.26 -8.83
C THR A 164 3.71 1.35 -7.79
N GLN A 165 2.82 0.37 -7.75
CA GLN A 165 1.75 0.28 -6.76
C GLN A 165 2.30 0.14 -5.33
N PHE A 166 3.29 -0.73 -5.08
CA PHE A 166 3.89 -0.87 -3.75
C PHE A 166 4.57 0.40 -3.28
N PHE A 167 5.29 1.07 -4.18
CA PHE A 167 5.93 2.32 -3.87
C PHE A 167 4.91 3.38 -3.41
N ALA A 168 3.82 3.53 -4.16
CA ALA A 168 2.74 4.43 -3.81
C ALA A 168 2.02 4.03 -2.50
N LEU A 169 1.85 2.73 -2.26
CA LEU A 169 1.27 2.19 -1.04
C LEU A 169 2.12 2.52 0.19
N GLU A 170 3.43 2.33 0.10
CA GLU A 170 4.34 2.66 1.20
C GLU A 170 4.42 4.17 1.44
N ALA A 171 4.41 4.97 0.37
CA ALA A 171 4.33 6.43 0.48
C ALA A 171 3.07 6.89 1.23
N PHE A 172 1.93 6.22 1.00
CA PHE A 172 0.68 6.52 1.69
C PHE A 172 0.70 6.11 3.16
N PHE A 173 0.97 4.83 3.43
CA PHE A 173 0.84 4.29 4.79
C PHE A 173 2.00 4.71 5.69
N ARG A 174 3.25 4.50 5.24
CA ARG A 174 4.47 4.78 6.03
C ARG A 174 5.01 6.18 5.80
N GLY A 175 4.69 6.80 4.68
CA GLY A 175 4.98 8.22 4.44
C GLY A 175 3.89 9.12 5.04
N PHE A 176 2.80 9.30 4.33
CA PHE A 176 1.77 10.26 4.69
C PHE A 176 1.09 9.95 6.04
N LEU A 177 0.37 8.84 6.16
CA LEU A 177 -0.50 8.57 7.30
C LEU A 177 0.29 8.43 8.61
N LEU A 178 1.35 7.62 8.60
CA LEU A 178 2.14 7.36 9.79
C LEU A 178 2.83 8.62 10.32
N PHE A 179 3.53 9.38 9.47
CA PHE A 179 4.27 10.56 9.90
C PHE A 179 3.35 11.73 10.28
N ALA A 180 2.21 11.91 9.58
CA ALA A 180 1.22 12.92 9.94
C ALA A 180 0.71 12.68 11.37
N LEU A 181 0.32 11.44 11.67
CA LEU A 181 -0.24 11.08 12.97
C LEU A 181 0.81 10.95 14.08
N PHE A 182 2.08 10.72 13.73
CA PHE A 182 3.15 10.56 14.71
C PHE A 182 3.37 11.81 15.56
N LYS A 183 3.17 12.99 15.00
CA LYS A 183 3.31 14.27 15.72
C LYS A 183 2.42 14.34 16.97
N ARG A 184 1.24 13.72 16.91
CA ARG A 184 0.26 13.73 18.00
C ARG A 184 0.22 12.44 18.81
N PHE A 185 0.21 11.29 18.11
CA PHE A 185 -0.04 9.99 18.73
C PHE A 185 1.25 9.22 19.06
N GLY A 186 2.43 9.78 18.72
CA GLY A 186 3.69 9.07 18.93
C GLY A 186 3.65 7.67 18.29
N TYR A 187 4.13 6.66 18.98
CA TYR A 187 4.17 5.30 18.45
C TYR A 187 2.80 4.63 18.29
N TYR A 188 1.73 5.17 18.92
CA TYR A 188 0.36 4.69 18.65
C TYR A 188 -0.07 4.92 17.19
N SER A 189 0.55 5.88 16.49
CA SER A 189 0.32 6.08 15.06
C SER A 189 0.61 4.84 14.21
N ILE A 190 1.51 3.96 14.66
CA ILE A 190 1.79 2.67 14.02
C ILE A 190 0.55 1.80 14.05
N LEU A 191 -0.09 1.65 15.21
CA LEU A 191 -1.29 0.83 15.37
C LEU A 191 -2.47 1.41 14.58
N ILE A 192 -2.63 2.74 14.61
CA ILE A 192 -3.66 3.44 13.84
C ILE A 192 -3.47 3.19 12.33
N MET A 193 -2.26 3.26 11.83
CA MET A 193 -1.92 3.00 10.42
C MET A 193 -2.08 1.52 10.05
N VAL A 194 -1.71 0.60 10.94
CA VAL A 194 -1.77 -0.85 10.70
C VAL A 194 -3.21 -1.35 10.51
N MET A 195 -4.20 -0.74 11.18
CA MET A 195 -5.60 -1.13 10.99
C MET A 195 -6.04 -1.05 9.52
N PRO A 196 -6.07 0.12 8.86
CA PRO A 196 -6.46 0.20 7.46
C PRO A 196 -5.47 -0.51 6.53
N TYR A 197 -4.18 -0.62 6.90
CA TYR A 197 -3.21 -1.40 6.15
C TYR A 197 -3.53 -2.89 6.15
N CYS A 198 -3.96 -3.46 7.27
CA CYS A 198 -4.43 -4.84 7.34
C CYS A 198 -5.72 -5.04 6.52
N MET A 199 -6.67 -4.09 6.60
CA MET A 199 -7.95 -4.17 5.89
C MET A 199 -7.78 -4.25 4.36
N ILE A 200 -6.78 -3.59 3.78
CA ILE A 200 -6.51 -3.70 2.34
C ILE A 200 -5.96 -5.08 1.91
N HIS A 201 -5.58 -5.93 2.87
CA HIS A 201 -5.17 -7.32 2.63
C HIS A 201 -6.32 -8.31 2.72
N PHE A 202 -7.54 -7.88 3.06
CA PHE A 202 -8.72 -8.75 3.07
C PHE A 202 -8.98 -9.30 1.65
N GLY A 203 -9.29 -10.60 1.59
CA GLY A 203 -9.42 -11.34 0.32
C GLY A 203 -8.11 -11.92 -0.22
N LYS A 204 -7.01 -11.80 0.55
CA LYS A 204 -5.75 -12.52 0.35
C LYS A 204 -5.66 -13.74 1.28
N PRO A 205 -4.70 -14.68 1.06
CA PRO A 205 -4.48 -15.78 1.98
C PRO A 205 -4.36 -15.32 3.44
N ILE A 206 -4.93 -16.08 4.39
CA ILE A 206 -4.99 -15.70 5.81
C ILE A 206 -3.60 -15.40 6.39
N LEU A 207 -2.59 -16.18 6.03
CA LEU A 207 -1.21 -15.99 6.50
C LEU A 207 -0.62 -14.65 6.02
N GLU A 208 -0.96 -14.21 4.82
CA GLU A 208 -0.55 -12.90 4.30
C GLU A 208 -1.26 -11.76 5.03
N THR A 209 -2.56 -11.93 5.29
CA THR A 209 -3.35 -10.91 6.02
C THR A 209 -2.85 -10.76 7.47
N LEU A 210 -2.55 -11.86 8.16
CA LEU A 210 -1.95 -11.83 9.50
C LEU A 210 -0.51 -11.29 9.44
N GLY A 211 0.26 -11.69 8.44
CA GLY A 211 1.60 -11.18 8.19
C GLY A 211 1.63 -9.67 7.96
N ALA A 212 0.57 -9.10 7.38
CA ALA A 212 0.45 -7.66 7.18
C ALA A 212 0.40 -6.87 8.51
N ILE A 213 -0.14 -7.45 9.59
CA ILE A 213 -0.13 -6.82 10.92
C ILE A 213 1.31 -6.70 11.42
N VAL A 214 2.06 -7.80 11.35
CA VAL A 214 3.47 -7.86 11.80
C VAL A 214 4.34 -6.96 10.92
N ALA A 215 4.29 -7.15 9.61
CA ALA A 215 5.06 -6.36 8.66
C ALA A 215 4.70 -4.87 8.73
N GLY A 216 3.40 -4.55 8.85
CA GLY A 216 2.92 -3.19 9.03
C GLY A 216 3.52 -2.51 10.25
N SER A 217 3.53 -3.20 11.38
CA SER A 217 4.09 -2.71 12.65
C SER A 217 5.61 -2.53 12.58
N VAL A 218 6.32 -3.55 12.12
CA VAL A 218 7.79 -3.53 12.03
C VAL A 218 8.27 -2.47 11.04
N LEU A 219 7.72 -2.44 9.82
CA LEU A 219 8.11 -1.46 8.81
C LEU A 219 7.69 -0.04 9.22
N GLY A 220 6.54 0.13 9.89
CA GLY A 220 6.13 1.41 10.46
C GLY A 220 7.12 1.92 11.50
N TYR A 221 7.53 1.07 12.43
CA TYR A 221 8.55 1.42 13.43
C TYR A 221 9.90 1.79 12.78
N LEU A 222 10.36 0.97 11.83
CA LEU A 222 11.61 1.21 11.12
C LEU A 222 11.56 2.49 10.27
N ALA A 223 10.43 2.82 9.63
CA ALA A 223 10.26 4.05 8.88
C ALA A 223 10.42 5.29 9.79
N LEU A 224 9.80 5.29 10.98
CA LEU A 224 9.95 6.36 11.96
C LEU A 224 11.40 6.50 12.45
N LYS A 225 12.08 5.39 12.72
CA LYS A 225 13.46 5.37 13.22
C LYS A 225 14.49 5.78 12.15
N SER A 226 14.35 5.24 10.94
CA SER A 226 15.24 5.56 9.81
C SER A 226 14.94 6.93 9.17
N LYS A 227 13.77 7.51 9.47
CA LYS A 227 13.27 8.75 8.86
C LYS A 227 13.04 8.66 7.35
N THR A 228 12.82 7.43 6.86
CA THR A 228 12.45 7.16 5.46
C THR A 228 11.60 5.88 5.37
N TRP A 229 10.61 5.90 4.51
CA TRP A 229 9.81 4.72 4.17
C TRP A 229 10.39 3.95 2.96
N LEU A 230 11.34 4.54 2.25
CA LEU A 230 11.88 3.99 1.00
C LEU A 230 12.51 2.60 1.18
N HIS A 231 13.23 2.36 2.28
CA HIS A 231 13.81 1.04 2.55
C HIS A 231 12.72 -0.02 2.77
N GLY A 232 11.61 0.37 3.40
CA GLY A 232 10.44 -0.49 3.55
C GLY A 232 9.78 -0.80 2.21
N ALA A 233 9.69 0.20 1.32
CA ALA A 233 9.18 0.01 -0.03
C ALA A 233 10.05 -0.96 -0.84
N LEU A 234 11.37 -0.83 -0.76
CA LEU A 234 12.30 -1.75 -1.43
C LEU A 234 12.19 -3.18 -0.89
N LEU A 235 12.06 -3.34 0.42
CA LEU A 235 11.85 -4.65 1.03
C LEU A 235 10.50 -5.27 0.60
N HIS A 236 9.41 -4.52 0.69
CA HIS A 236 8.07 -4.95 0.28
C HIS A 236 8.05 -5.39 -1.19
N PHE A 237 8.70 -4.63 -2.01
CA PHE A 237 8.95 -4.86 -3.40
C PHE A 237 9.75 -6.16 -3.67
N ALA A 238 10.86 -6.40 -2.95
CA ALA A 238 11.65 -7.62 -3.09
C ALA A 238 10.85 -8.86 -2.66
N VAL A 239 10.03 -8.74 -1.61
CA VAL A 239 9.11 -9.79 -1.16
C VAL A 239 8.07 -10.09 -2.24
N GLY A 240 7.38 -9.09 -2.79
CA GLY A 240 6.38 -9.29 -3.86
C GLY A 240 6.98 -9.89 -5.13
N PHE A 241 8.22 -9.53 -5.47
CA PHE A 241 8.96 -10.13 -6.57
C PHE A 241 9.21 -11.63 -6.35
N LEU A 242 9.67 -12.00 -5.16
CA LEU A 242 9.90 -13.41 -4.82
C LEU A 242 8.58 -14.19 -4.74
N MET A 243 7.47 -13.57 -4.31
CA MET A 243 6.16 -14.22 -4.32
C MET A 243 5.77 -14.68 -5.72
N ASP A 244 5.90 -13.79 -6.72
CA ASP A 244 5.58 -14.13 -8.09
C ASP A 244 6.56 -15.18 -8.67
N LEU A 245 7.87 -15.05 -8.38
CA LEU A 245 8.85 -16.06 -8.79
C LEU A 245 8.57 -17.42 -8.20
N PHE A 246 8.29 -17.50 -6.91
CA PHE A 246 7.95 -18.78 -6.26
C PHE A 246 6.64 -19.36 -6.82
N ALA A 247 5.63 -18.52 -7.08
CA ALA A 247 4.39 -18.97 -7.70
C ALA A 247 4.61 -19.55 -9.09
N ILE A 248 5.46 -18.92 -9.91
CA ILE A 248 5.82 -19.40 -11.25
C ILE A 248 6.65 -20.68 -11.13
N PHE A 249 7.65 -20.71 -10.24
CA PHE A 249 8.50 -21.88 -10.03
C PHE A 249 7.69 -23.11 -9.59
N GLN A 250 6.74 -22.97 -8.66
CA GLN A 250 5.89 -24.05 -8.19
C GLN A 250 4.96 -24.62 -9.29
N ARG A 251 4.77 -23.85 -10.38
CA ARG A 251 3.96 -24.28 -11.55
C ARG A 251 4.80 -24.82 -12.70
N GLY A 252 6.09 -25.11 -12.48
CA GLY A 252 7.00 -25.67 -13.47
C GLY A 252 7.83 -24.65 -14.26
N GLY A 253 7.83 -23.37 -13.86
CA GLY A 253 8.60 -22.32 -14.50
C GLY A 253 7.82 -21.50 -15.54
N PHE A 254 8.53 -20.68 -16.31
CA PHE A 254 7.92 -19.92 -17.40
C PHE A 254 7.49 -20.85 -18.53
N ARG A 255 6.42 -20.49 -19.21
CA ARG A 255 5.93 -21.18 -20.40
C ARG A 255 6.51 -20.46 -21.62
N ASP A 256 7.16 -21.22 -22.45
CA ASP A 256 7.65 -20.77 -23.77
C ASP A 256 6.50 -20.61 -24.75
#